data_52d767e74dfad13f35fea1abbef6a710
#
_entry.id   52d767e74dfad13f35fea1abbef6a710
#
_cell.length_a   1.000
_cell.length_b   1.000
_cell.length_c   1.000
_cell.angle_alpha   90.00
_cell.angle_beta   90.00
_cell.angle_gamma   90.00
#
_symmetry.space_group_name_H-M   'P 1'
#
loop_
_entity.id
_entity.type
_entity.pdbx_description
1 polymer ?
#
loop_
_entity_poly.entity_id
_entity_poly.type
_entity_poly.pdbx_seq_one_letter_code
_entity_poly.pdbx_strand_id
1 'polypeptide(L)'
;MLTTLTPAQMKALEADFMAQTGVPGSVLMEMAAHAVVEAVARHAPSGSRVLFLCGPGNNGGDGYAAARLWRMAGGDAVVWELGEPATPDARMNRTLLTLQGVTPMSAQERLPEGCACIVDALFGTGLTRPLDGACARLAALCNASGVPLVATDIPSGLNGATGAAETVFHAAETVTFHRMKIGLLLGQGPALSLIHI
;
A
#
# COMPACT_ATOMS: atom_id res chain seq x y z
N MET A 1 -1.42 -22.08 -14.29
CA MET A 1 -1.73 -20.92 -15.16
C MET A 1 -2.00 -19.73 -14.27
N LEU A 2 -1.19 -18.67 -14.33
CA LEU A 2 -1.43 -17.44 -13.57
C LEU A 2 -2.67 -16.74 -14.13
N THR A 3 -3.73 -16.64 -13.34
CA THR A 3 -4.94 -15.91 -13.72
C THR A 3 -4.77 -14.45 -13.32
N THR A 4 -4.84 -13.55 -14.29
CA THR A 4 -4.81 -12.10 -14.07
C THR A 4 -6.22 -11.52 -14.14
N LEU A 5 -6.46 -10.46 -13.40
CA LEU A 5 -7.74 -9.75 -13.39
C LEU A 5 -7.54 -8.27 -13.68
N THR A 6 -8.55 -7.67 -14.31
CA THR A 6 -8.65 -6.21 -14.34
C THR A 6 -9.09 -5.68 -12.97
N PRO A 7 -8.86 -4.40 -12.65
CA PRO A 7 -9.36 -3.77 -11.43
C PRO A 7 -10.86 -3.96 -11.20
N ALA A 8 -11.67 -3.86 -12.26
CA ALA A 8 -13.12 -4.04 -12.19
C ALA A 8 -13.50 -5.48 -11.84
N GLN A 9 -12.85 -6.47 -12.45
CA GLN A 9 -13.06 -7.88 -12.13
C GLN A 9 -12.64 -8.22 -10.71
N MET A 10 -11.53 -7.65 -10.23
CA MET A 10 -11.06 -7.84 -8.86
C MET A 10 -12.10 -7.32 -7.85
N LYS A 11 -12.57 -6.09 -8.06
CA LYS A 11 -13.60 -5.47 -7.20
C LYS A 11 -14.91 -6.28 -7.17
N ALA A 12 -15.34 -6.79 -8.32
CA ALA A 12 -16.54 -7.63 -8.41
C ALA A 12 -16.34 -8.95 -7.64
N LEU A 13 -15.19 -9.61 -7.80
CA LEU A 13 -14.86 -10.85 -7.12
C LEU A 13 -14.83 -10.69 -5.59
N GLU A 14 -14.24 -9.62 -5.08
CA GLU A 14 -14.22 -9.32 -3.65
C GLU A 14 -15.65 -9.07 -3.10
N ALA A 15 -16.45 -8.29 -3.83
CA ALA A 15 -17.83 -8.02 -3.44
C ALA A 15 -18.68 -9.31 -3.41
N ASP A 16 -18.55 -10.16 -4.41
CA ASP A 16 -19.24 -11.44 -4.48
C ASP A 16 -18.80 -12.38 -3.34
N PHE A 17 -17.51 -12.45 -3.05
CA PHE A 17 -16.98 -13.25 -1.95
C PHE A 17 -17.57 -12.79 -0.61
N MET A 18 -17.52 -11.50 -0.32
CA MET A 18 -18.08 -10.95 0.92
C MET A 18 -19.60 -11.19 1.02
N ALA A 19 -20.33 -11.04 -0.09
CA ALA A 19 -21.77 -11.27 -0.12
C ALA A 19 -22.15 -12.74 0.10
N GLN A 20 -21.38 -13.67 -0.45
CA GLN A 20 -21.64 -15.12 -0.33
C GLN A 20 -21.21 -15.69 1.02
N THR A 21 -20.13 -15.19 1.59
CA THR A 21 -19.54 -15.78 2.79
C THR A 21 -19.89 -15.04 4.08
N GLY A 22 -20.31 -13.78 3.98
CA GLY A 22 -20.47 -12.89 5.13
C GLY A 22 -19.15 -12.45 5.78
N VAL A 23 -17.99 -12.77 5.18
CA VAL A 23 -16.68 -12.32 5.67
C VAL A 23 -16.58 -10.80 5.52
N PRO A 24 -16.34 -10.04 6.61
CA PRO A 24 -16.22 -8.58 6.52
C PRO A 24 -14.91 -8.15 5.84
N GLY A 25 -14.93 -6.98 5.18
CA GLY A 25 -13.75 -6.42 4.51
C GLY A 25 -12.55 -6.24 5.43
N SER A 26 -12.79 -5.97 6.71
CA SER A 26 -11.73 -5.86 7.73
C SER A 26 -10.90 -7.13 7.91
N VAL A 27 -11.47 -8.30 7.70
CA VAL A 27 -10.71 -9.58 7.73
C VAL A 27 -9.81 -9.69 6.51
N LEU A 28 -10.31 -9.32 5.32
CA LEU A 28 -9.48 -9.30 4.10
C LEU A 28 -8.34 -8.29 4.23
N MET A 29 -8.62 -7.12 4.79
CA MET A 29 -7.64 -6.07 5.06
C MET A 29 -6.56 -6.53 6.05
N GLU A 30 -6.93 -7.28 7.09
CA GLU A 30 -5.98 -7.84 8.05
C GLU A 30 -5.05 -8.86 7.38
N MET A 31 -5.59 -9.74 6.53
CA MET A 31 -4.77 -10.70 5.77
C MET A 31 -3.83 -9.99 4.79
N ALA A 32 -4.31 -8.97 4.11
CA ALA A 32 -3.48 -8.13 3.22
C ALA A 32 -2.33 -7.47 3.99
N ALA A 33 -2.63 -6.88 5.15
CA ALA A 33 -1.65 -6.24 6.01
C ALA A 33 -0.55 -7.19 6.51
N HIS A 34 -0.89 -8.44 6.84
CA HIS A 34 0.10 -9.47 7.19
C HIS A 34 1.08 -9.72 6.04
N ALA A 35 0.59 -9.88 4.81
CA ALA A 35 1.45 -10.06 3.64
C ALA A 35 2.36 -8.85 3.38
N VAL A 36 1.86 -7.63 3.61
CA VAL A 36 2.67 -6.40 3.53
C VAL A 36 3.78 -6.41 4.58
N VAL A 37 3.48 -6.76 5.84
CA VAL A 37 4.49 -6.84 6.91
C VAL A 37 5.54 -7.90 6.61
N GLU A 38 5.16 -9.05 6.05
CA GLU A 38 6.12 -10.08 5.60
C GLU A 38 7.04 -9.55 4.49
N ALA A 39 6.50 -8.76 3.55
CA ALA A 39 7.32 -8.11 2.53
C ALA A 39 8.28 -7.08 3.16
N VAL A 40 7.78 -6.23 4.05
CA VAL A 40 8.61 -5.26 4.79
C VAL A 40 9.77 -5.96 5.52
N ALA A 41 9.51 -7.11 6.17
CA ALA A 41 10.52 -7.86 6.90
C ALA A 41 11.65 -8.42 6.00
N ARG A 42 11.43 -8.53 4.69
CA ARG A 42 12.49 -8.88 3.71
C ARG A 42 13.44 -7.72 3.41
N HIS A 43 12.99 -6.49 3.63
CA HIS A 43 13.73 -5.27 3.31
C HIS A 43 14.21 -4.50 4.55
N ALA A 44 13.61 -4.72 5.71
CA ALA A 44 13.93 -4.02 6.94
C ALA A 44 14.13 -5.02 8.10
N PRO A 45 15.26 -4.96 8.84
CA PRO A 45 15.45 -5.76 10.05
C PRO A 45 14.35 -5.51 11.08
N SER A 46 14.12 -6.50 11.95
CA SER A 46 13.20 -6.34 13.10
C SER A 46 13.58 -5.12 13.95
N GLY A 47 12.59 -4.36 14.39
CA GLY A 47 12.79 -3.14 15.16
C GLY A 47 13.08 -1.88 14.34
N SER A 48 13.30 -2.02 13.01
CA SER A 48 13.59 -0.86 12.15
C SER A 48 12.45 0.14 12.08
N ARG A 49 12.83 1.38 11.75
CA ARG A 49 11.88 2.43 11.38
C ARG A 49 11.39 2.23 9.96
N VAL A 50 10.07 2.15 9.79
CA VAL A 50 9.38 1.99 8.51
C VAL A 50 8.38 3.12 8.34
N LEU A 51 8.40 3.74 7.15
CA LEU A 51 7.46 4.80 6.78
C LEU A 51 6.28 4.18 6.00
N PHE A 52 5.08 4.36 6.50
CA PHE A 52 3.84 3.96 5.84
C PHE A 52 3.15 5.19 5.26
N LEU A 53 2.94 5.20 3.95
CA LEU A 53 2.23 6.25 3.22
C LEU A 53 0.79 5.80 3.04
N CYS A 54 -0.15 6.40 3.76
CA CYS A 54 -1.54 5.96 3.78
C CYS A 54 -2.44 6.95 3.04
N GLY A 55 -3.16 6.45 2.03
CA GLY A 55 -4.19 7.20 1.31
C GLY A 55 -5.56 7.13 2.00
N PRO A 56 -6.57 7.84 1.44
CA PRO A 56 -7.90 7.91 2.07
C PRO A 56 -8.77 6.66 1.85
N GLY A 57 -8.43 5.79 0.91
CA GLY A 57 -9.21 4.59 0.54
C GLY A 57 -8.84 3.35 1.33
N ASN A 58 -9.33 2.18 0.85
CA ASN A 58 -9.01 0.88 1.45
C ASN A 58 -7.52 0.56 1.38
N ASN A 59 -6.82 0.96 0.31
CA ASN A 59 -5.37 0.78 0.23
C ASN A 59 -4.66 1.47 1.40
N GLY A 60 -5.09 2.68 1.78
CA GLY A 60 -4.62 3.34 3.00
C GLY A 60 -4.99 2.58 4.28
N GLY A 61 -6.16 1.93 4.26
CA GLY A 61 -6.60 1.01 5.33
C GLY A 61 -5.62 -0.15 5.53
N ASP A 62 -5.19 -0.79 4.43
CA ASP A 62 -4.15 -1.83 4.45
C ASP A 62 -2.83 -1.29 5.02
N GLY A 63 -2.47 -0.04 4.67
CA GLY A 63 -1.31 0.66 5.21
C GLY A 63 -1.38 0.90 6.72
N TYR A 64 -2.53 1.37 7.24
CA TYR A 64 -2.72 1.54 8.70
C TYR A 64 -2.68 0.19 9.43
N ALA A 65 -3.29 -0.85 8.86
CA ALA A 65 -3.26 -2.19 9.43
C ALA A 65 -1.83 -2.76 9.45
N ALA A 66 -1.08 -2.60 8.35
CA ALA A 66 0.32 -3.03 8.28
C ALA A 66 1.21 -2.27 9.28
N ALA A 67 1.04 -0.95 9.41
CA ALA A 67 1.77 -0.15 10.41
C ALA A 67 1.49 -0.64 11.84
N ARG A 68 0.23 -0.95 12.13
CA ARG A 68 -0.18 -1.51 13.43
C ARG A 68 0.47 -2.87 13.69
N LEU A 69 0.45 -3.77 12.71
CA LEU A 69 1.08 -5.09 12.84
C LEU A 69 2.60 -4.98 12.96
N TRP A 70 3.25 -4.06 12.22
CA TRP A 70 4.68 -3.79 12.37
C TRP A 70 5.03 -3.33 13.79
N ARG A 71 4.20 -2.43 14.38
CA ARG A 71 4.35 -2.02 15.79
C ARG A 71 4.20 -3.20 16.75
N MET A 72 3.22 -4.07 16.54
CA MET A 72 3.02 -5.27 17.36
C MET A 72 4.21 -6.23 17.29
N ALA A 73 4.89 -6.28 16.14
CA ALA A 73 6.11 -7.06 15.96
C ALA A 73 7.38 -6.38 16.54
N GLY A 74 7.24 -5.24 17.24
CA GLY A 74 8.34 -4.50 17.85
C GLY A 74 9.03 -3.50 16.92
N GLY A 75 8.49 -3.24 15.72
CA GLY A 75 9.02 -2.26 14.78
C GLY A 75 8.68 -0.81 15.16
N ASP A 76 9.39 0.15 14.58
CA ASP A 76 9.10 1.58 14.68
C ASP A 76 8.33 2.02 13.42
N ALA A 77 7.04 2.33 13.58
CA ALA A 77 6.17 2.75 12.49
C ALA A 77 5.96 4.27 12.50
N VAL A 78 6.32 4.91 11.40
CA VAL A 78 5.97 6.31 11.10
C VAL A 78 4.90 6.30 10.03
N VAL A 79 3.81 7.04 10.22
CA VAL A 79 2.71 7.07 9.26
C VAL A 79 2.50 8.48 8.74
N TRP A 80 2.57 8.63 7.42
CA TRP A 80 2.14 9.83 6.72
C TRP A 80 0.80 9.58 6.03
N GLU A 81 -0.18 10.41 6.36
CA GLU A 81 -1.49 10.33 5.73
C GLU A 81 -1.70 11.45 4.70
N LEU A 82 -2.25 11.06 3.56
CA LEU A 82 -2.62 11.96 2.47
C LEU A 82 -4.14 11.99 2.32
N GLY A 83 -4.79 12.66 3.23
CA GLY A 83 -6.24 12.77 3.34
C GLY A 83 -6.84 11.87 4.43
N GLU A 84 -7.96 12.31 4.96
CA GLU A 84 -8.71 11.58 6.01
C GLU A 84 -9.24 10.24 5.47
N PRO A 85 -9.18 9.14 6.26
CA PRO A 85 -9.69 7.84 5.83
C PRO A 85 -11.20 7.90 5.57
N ALA A 86 -11.60 7.57 4.34
CA ALA A 86 -12.97 7.67 3.85
C ALA A 86 -13.79 6.39 4.08
N THR A 87 -13.15 5.23 4.22
CA THR A 87 -13.85 3.96 4.38
C THR A 87 -13.94 3.52 5.84
N PRO A 88 -14.96 2.74 6.24
CA PRO A 88 -15.10 2.27 7.63
C PRO A 88 -13.89 1.47 8.10
N ASP A 89 -13.35 0.55 7.26
CA ASP A 89 -12.24 -0.31 7.62
C ASP A 89 -10.93 0.47 7.75
N ALA A 90 -10.70 1.49 6.89
CA ALA A 90 -9.54 2.38 7.03
C ALA A 90 -9.62 3.22 8.31
N ARG A 91 -10.80 3.78 8.64
CA ARG A 91 -11.00 4.52 9.90
C ARG A 91 -10.77 3.64 11.13
N MET A 92 -11.26 2.41 11.10
CA MET A 92 -11.07 1.44 12.17
C MET A 92 -9.58 1.17 12.39
N ASN A 93 -8.83 0.83 11.33
CA ASN A 93 -7.40 0.52 11.45
C ASN A 93 -6.56 1.74 11.85
N ARG A 94 -6.89 2.94 11.38
CA ARG A 94 -6.27 4.19 11.86
C ARG A 94 -6.50 4.38 13.35
N THR A 95 -7.71 4.13 13.85
CA THR A 95 -8.03 4.23 15.28
C THR A 95 -7.24 3.21 16.10
N LEU A 96 -7.22 1.95 15.67
CA LEU A 96 -6.46 0.89 16.35
C LEU A 96 -4.96 1.20 16.40
N LEU A 97 -4.39 1.74 15.33
CA LEU A 97 -3.00 2.20 15.29
C LEU A 97 -2.74 3.34 16.28
N THR A 98 -3.65 4.33 16.35
CA THR A 98 -3.53 5.44 17.29
C THR A 98 -3.57 4.98 18.75
N LEU A 99 -4.36 3.97 19.06
CA LEU A 99 -4.37 3.34 20.39
C LEU A 99 -3.05 2.66 20.77
N GLN A 100 -2.21 2.33 19.78
CA GLN A 100 -0.85 1.83 20.01
C GLN A 100 0.20 2.95 20.11
N GLY A 101 -0.23 4.21 20.19
CA GLY A 101 0.65 5.37 20.37
C GLY A 101 1.28 5.89 19.07
N VAL A 102 0.83 5.44 17.91
CA VAL A 102 1.28 5.99 16.61
C VAL A 102 0.26 7.02 16.14
N THR A 103 0.69 8.27 16.04
CA THR A 103 -0.15 9.36 15.52
C THR A 103 0.20 9.61 14.06
N PRO A 104 -0.72 9.34 13.10
CA PRO A 104 -0.51 9.72 11.72
C PRO A 104 -0.33 11.22 11.56
N MET A 105 0.55 11.62 10.66
CA MET A 105 0.87 13.03 10.38
C MET A 105 0.87 13.30 8.88
N SER A 106 0.78 14.56 8.48
CA SER A 106 0.94 14.94 7.09
C SER A 106 2.34 14.64 6.57
N ALA A 107 2.45 14.34 5.27
CA ALA A 107 3.73 14.10 4.62
C ALA A 107 4.69 15.28 4.79
N GLN A 108 5.97 14.97 4.99
CA GLN A 108 7.03 15.95 5.20
C GLN A 108 7.88 16.07 3.93
N GLU A 109 8.73 17.12 3.87
CA GLU A 109 9.64 17.36 2.75
C GLU A 109 10.89 16.45 2.77
N ARG A 110 11.12 15.72 3.85
CA ARG A 110 12.26 14.80 4.03
C ARG A 110 11.77 13.51 4.69
N LEU A 111 12.33 12.39 4.27
CA LEU A 111 12.06 11.11 4.91
C LEU A 111 12.49 11.12 6.38
N PRO A 112 11.83 10.31 7.24
CA PRO A 112 12.26 10.11 8.62
C PRO A 112 13.70 9.60 8.66
N GLU A 113 14.49 10.15 9.59
CA GLU A 113 15.87 9.69 9.80
C GLU A 113 15.89 8.21 10.19
N GLY A 114 16.82 7.45 9.59
CA GLY A 114 16.93 6.01 9.83
C GLY A 114 15.80 5.16 9.25
N CYS A 115 15.03 5.71 8.29
CA CYS A 115 14.00 4.95 7.58
C CYS A 115 14.64 3.81 6.78
N ALA A 116 14.29 2.56 7.12
CA ALA A 116 14.83 1.36 6.52
C ALA A 116 13.98 0.83 5.35
N CYS A 117 12.69 1.14 5.35
CA CYS A 117 11.75 0.75 4.29
C CYS A 117 10.59 1.74 4.21
N ILE A 118 10.03 1.89 3.02
CA ILE A 118 8.82 2.68 2.77
C ILE A 118 7.71 1.72 2.33
N VAL A 119 6.50 1.92 2.84
CA VAL A 119 5.29 1.22 2.35
C VAL A 119 4.43 2.23 1.61
N ASP A 120 4.23 2.00 0.31
CA ASP A 120 3.30 2.76 -0.51
C ASP A 120 1.90 2.12 -0.42
N ALA A 121 1.05 2.71 0.38
CA ALA A 121 -0.36 2.36 0.54
C ALA A 121 -1.26 3.58 0.23
N LEU A 122 -0.85 4.43 -0.72
CA LEU A 122 -1.63 5.61 -1.07
C LEU A 122 -2.84 5.25 -1.93
N PHE A 123 -2.60 4.62 -3.08
CA PHE A 123 -3.65 4.31 -4.05
C PHE A 123 -3.42 2.92 -4.65
N GLY A 124 -4.42 2.06 -4.54
CA GLY A 124 -4.49 0.78 -5.26
C GLY A 124 -5.15 0.95 -6.63
N THR A 125 -5.81 -0.09 -7.09
CA THR A 125 -6.46 -0.17 -8.40
C THR A 125 -7.58 0.84 -8.64
N GLY A 126 -8.02 1.57 -7.64
CA GLY A 126 -9.06 2.60 -7.77
C GLY A 126 -8.58 3.93 -8.38
N LEU A 127 -7.27 4.14 -8.53
CA LEU A 127 -6.73 5.37 -9.11
C LEU A 127 -6.80 5.31 -10.64
N THR A 128 -7.51 6.27 -11.24
CA THR A 128 -7.71 6.34 -12.70
C THR A 128 -7.05 7.56 -13.35
N ARG A 129 -6.37 8.40 -12.55
CA ARG A 129 -5.68 9.61 -13.00
C ARG A 129 -4.20 9.57 -12.58
N PRO A 130 -3.32 10.30 -13.28
CA PRO A 130 -1.92 10.45 -12.85
C PRO A 130 -1.82 11.03 -11.44
N LEU A 131 -0.72 10.73 -10.75
CA LEU A 131 -0.38 11.40 -9.50
C LEU A 131 -0.06 12.87 -9.78
N ASP A 132 -0.60 13.76 -8.97
CA ASP A 132 -0.37 15.20 -9.07
C ASP A 132 0.00 15.82 -7.70
N GLY A 133 0.34 17.10 -7.71
CA GLY A 133 0.51 17.91 -6.51
C GLY A 133 1.43 17.28 -5.45
N ALA A 134 0.91 17.08 -4.25
CA ALA A 134 1.65 16.51 -3.12
C ALA A 134 2.05 15.06 -3.35
N CYS A 135 1.19 14.26 -4.00
CA CYS A 135 1.47 12.86 -4.28
C CYS A 135 2.63 12.70 -5.27
N ALA A 136 2.68 13.54 -6.30
CA ALA A 136 3.79 13.53 -7.27
C ALA A 136 5.13 13.92 -6.63
N ARG A 137 5.13 14.95 -5.77
CA ARG A 137 6.34 15.33 -5.01
C ARG A 137 6.80 14.22 -4.07
N LEU A 138 5.87 13.56 -3.42
CA LEU A 138 6.17 12.45 -2.52
C LEU A 138 6.75 11.24 -3.29
N ALA A 139 6.21 10.91 -4.46
CA ALA A 139 6.76 9.87 -5.32
C ALA A 139 8.21 10.21 -5.73
N ALA A 140 8.46 11.45 -6.14
CA ALA A 140 9.83 11.90 -6.48
C ALA A 140 10.79 11.80 -5.28
N LEU A 141 10.35 12.21 -4.08
CA LEU A 141 11.13 12.11 -2.84
C LEU A 141 11.49 10.66 -2.53
N CYS A 142 10.50 9.75 -2.56
CA CYS A 142 10.71 8.34 -2.25
C CYS A 142 11.60 7.67 -3.29
N ASN A 143 11.35 7.90 -4.58
CA ASN A 143 12.13 7.31 -5.67
C ASN A 143 13.61 7.76 -5.65
N ALA A 144 13.88 8.99 -5.21
CA ALA A 144 15.25 9.53 -5.12
C ALA A 144 15.99 9.10 -3.84
N SER A 145 15.33 8.52 -2.87
CA SER A 145 15.88 8.26 -1.53
C SER A 145 16.86 7.09 -1.48
N GLY A 146 16.74 6.12 -2.39
CA GLY A 146 17.45 4.85 -2.32
C GLY A 146 16.93 3.88 -1.23
N VAL A 147 15.92 4.28 -0.45
CA VAL A 147 15.26 3.41 0.54
C VAL A 147 14.35 2.42 -0.19
N PRO A 148 14.43 1.11 0.10
CA PRO A 148 13.54 0.13 -0.53
C PRO A 148 12.08 0.45 -0.24
N LEU A 149 11.23 0.29 -1.27
CA LEU A 149 9.80 0.57 -1.19
C LEU A 149 9.00 -0.69 -1.48
N VAL A 150 8.07 -1.00 -0.62
CA VAL A 150 7.05 -2.05 -0.79
C VAL A 150 5.73 -1.40 -1.17
N ALA A 151 5.19 -1.73 -2.33
CA ALA A 151 3.89 -1.24 -2.77
C ALA A 151 2.77 -2.21 -2.36
N THR A 152 1.68 -1.63 -1.87
CA THR A 152 0.47 -2.35 -1.48
C THR A 152 -0.50 -2.38 -2.65
N ASP A 153 -0.91 -3.56 -3.08
CA ASP A 153 -1.79 -3.86 -4.21
C ASP A 153 -1.16 -3.60 -5.58
N ILE A 154 -0.83 -2.37 -5.90
CA ILE A 154 -0.06 -1.91 -7.08
C ILE A 154 0.74 -0.67 -6.69
N PRO A 155 1.87 -0.36 -7.35
CA PRO A 155 2.54 0.91 -7.14
C PRO A 155 1.63 2.09 -7.43
N SER A 156 1.52 3.03 -6.49
CA SER A 156 0.65 4.21 -6.66
C SER A 156 1.09 5.03 -7.87
N GLY A 157 0.14 5.31 -8.76
CA GLY A 157 0.36 5.96 -10.05
C GLY A 157 0.40 5.01 -11.25
N LEU A 158 0.50 3.69 -11.03
CA LEU A 158 0.38 2.70 -12.09
C LEU A 158 -1.10 2.44 -12.41
N ASN A 159 -1.46 2.43 -13.68
CA ASN A 159 -2.79 2.01 -14.08
C ASN A 159 -2.92 0.48 -14.07
N GLY A 160 -3.74 -0.04 -13.16
CA GLY A 160 -3.90 -1.49 -12.93
C GLY A 160 -4.53 -2.26 -14.10
N ALA A 161 -5.10 -1.59 -15.10
CA ALA A 161 -5.67 -2.23 -16.28
C ALA A 161 -4.73 -2.20 -17.50
N THR A 162 -3.94 -1.14 -17.67
CA THR A 162 -3.14 -0.91 -18.87
C THR A 162 -1.63 -0.94 -18.65
N GLY A 163 -1.18 -0.82 -17.40
CA GLY A 163 0.23 -0.66 -17.08
C GLY A 163 0.83 0.68 -17.47
N ALA A 164 -0.01 1.66 -17.84
CA ALA A 164 0.45 3.02 -18.10
C ALA A 164 0.77 3.75 -16.81
N ALA A 165 1.85 4.54 -16.81
CA ALA A 165 2.24 5.39 -15.72
C ALA A 165 2.94 6.65 -16.23
N GLU A 166 2.66 7.81 -15.63
CA GLU A 166 3.36 9.08 -15.88
C GLU A 166 4.25 9.40 -14.67
N THR A 167 3.63 9.55 -13.51
CA THR A 167 4.29 9.70 -12.22
C THR A 167 3.87 8.52 -11.36
N VAL A 168 4.84 7.76 -10.85
CA VAL A 168 4.61 6.48 -10.19
C VAL A 168 5.68 6.24 -9.12
N PHE A 169 5.33 5.52 -8.06
CA PHE A 169 6.30 5.00 -7.11
C PHE A 169 7.05 3.81 -7.70
N HIS A 170 8.37 3.76 -7.52
CA HIS A 170 9.21 2.64 -7.93
C HIS A 170 9.36 1.68 -6.75
N ALA A 171 8.76 0.51 -6.85
CA ALA A 171 8.77 -0.46 -5.77
C ALA A 171 9.89 -1.49 -5.96
N ALA A 172 10.61 -1.79 -4.87
CA ALA A 172 11.47 -2.96 -4.81
C ALA A 172 10.63 -4.25 -4.82
N GLU A 173 9.43 -4.18 -4.26
CA GLU A 173 8.48 -5.29 -4.21
C GLU A 173 7.04 -4.78 -4.20
N THR A 174 6.12 -5.47 -4.88
CA THR A 174 4.68 -5.22 -4.81
C THR A 174 3.97 -6.43 -4.22
N VAL A 175 3.20 -6.22 -3.16
CA VAL A 175 2.29 -7.21 -2.59
C VAL A 175 0.92 -7.00 -3.20
N THR A 176 0.56 -7.82 -4.19
CA THR A 176 -0.75 -7.74 -4.84
C THR A 176 -1.68 -8.80 -4.29
N PHE A 177 -2.91 -8.41 -3.93
CA PHE A 177 -3.82 -9.27 -3.19
C PHE A 177 -4.67 -10.14 -4.12
N HIS A 178 -4.90 -11.37 -3.69
CA HIS A 178 -5.76 -12.39 -4.28
C HIS A 178 -5.34 -12.81 -5.69
N ARG A 179 -5.31 -11.89 -6.66
CA ARG A 179 -4.89 -12.14 -8.05
C ARG A 179 -4.09 -10.96 -8.58
N MET A 180 -3.16 -11.29 -9.46
CA MET A 180 -2.35 -10.30 -10.15
C MET A 180 -3.22 -9.40 -11.03
N LYS A 181 -3.05 -8.09 -10.89
CA LYS A 181 -3.71 -7.12 -11.76
C LYS A 181 -2.97 -7.09 -13.09
N ILE A 182 -3.71 -7.11 -14.18
CA ILE A 182 -3.14 -7.23 -15.52
C ILE A 182 -2.14 -6.09 -15.84
N GLY A 183 -2.36 -4.87 -15.31
CA GLY A 183 -1.47 -3.74 -15.47
C GLY A 183 -0.07 -3.92 -14.88
N LEU A 184 0.12 -4.84 -13.94
CA LEU A 184 1.45 -5.21 -13.42
C LEU A 184 2.29 -5.96 -14.47
N LEU A 185 1.65 -6.57 -15.47
CA LEU A 185 2.30 -7.33 -16.55
C LEU A 185 2.36 -6.56 -17.87
N LEU A 186 1.66 -5.42 -17.97
CA LEU A 186 1.57 -4.60 -19.19
C LEU A 186 2.35 -3.30 -19.04
N GLY A 187 2.68 -2.70 -20.18
CA GLY A 187 3.27 -1.36 -20.25
C GLY A 187 4.54 -1.24 -19.39
N GLN A 188 4.50 -0.33 -18.42
CA GLN A 188 5.61 -0.08 -17.50
C GLN A 188 5.59 -0.98 -16.25
N GLY A 189 4.49 -1.71 -16.00
CA GLY A 189 4.30 -2.54 -14.81
C GLY A 189 5.49 -3.44 -14.47
N PRO A 190 6.01 -4.25 -15.44
CA PRO A 190 7.12 -5.17 -15.17
C PRO A 190 8.43 -4.49 -14.75
N ALA A 191 8.65 -3.23 -15.15
CA ALA A 191 9.85 -2.48 -14.83
C ALA A 191 9.78 -1.75 -13.47
N LEU A 192 8.58 -1.66 -12.88
CA LEU A 192 8.34 -0.85 -11.68
C LEU A 192 8.46 -1.63 -10.38
N SER A 193 8.45 -2.97 -10.43
CA SER A 193 8.47 -3.79 -9.22
C SER A 193 8.70 -5.28 -9.47
N LEU A 194 9.33 -5.95 -8.50
CA LEU A 194 9.16 -7.40 -8.32
C LEU A 194 7.76 -7.66 -7.72
N ILE A 195 7.05 -8.67 -8.21
CA ILE A 195 5.66 -8.93 -7.83
C ILE A 195 5.60 -10.12 -6.87
N HIS A 196 4.90 -9.94 -5.76
CA HIS A 196 4.54 -11.00 -4.82
C HIS A 196 3.02 -11.06 -4.70
N ILE A 197 2.43 -12.29 -4.72
CA ILE A 197 0.98 -12.55 -4.67
C ILE A 197 0.64 -13.21 -3.34
#